data_20c953e72c9f5a8fe5e80d17ca58a63b
#
_entry.id   20c953e72c9f5a8fe5e80d17ca58a63b
#
_cell.length_a   1.000
_cell.length_b   1.000
_cell.length_c   1.000
_cell.angle_alpha   90.00
_cell.angle_beta   90.00
_cell.angle_gamma   90.00
#
_symmetry.space_group_name_H-M   'P 1'
#
loop_
_entity.id
_entity.type
_entity.pdbx_description
1 polymer ?
#
loop_
_entity_poly.entity_id
_entity_poly.type
_entity_poly.pdbx_seq_one_letter_code
_entity_poly.pdbx_strand_id
1 'polypeptide(L)'
;MEKERLGKNYYTNKGSKDNIIFSIAGVHGIGKTTIFNLLKKKLGDNNKFKFFPERYIKIPPFPFGSENKQIAFRSEIHFLQQLIRRNKNLTNFDNKYNGRVIFLDRTPICVLVYSKSLYLKEKDFNLIQDMYNSVKWKEDYTVYLTAEPDTILKRIIQRGSLDKTRKDWNEDDKKYLLEILSYYNQFLFPKNQPKKVFTIDTNNLTTEDVIEAIKNIVTDLSGYSFNKYDNPSSTQEKLNKFM
;
A
#
# COMPACT_ATOMS: atom_id res chain seq x y z
N MET A 1 4.69 -27.13 -13.94
CA MET A 1 4.31 -25.90 -13.25
C MET A 1 3.39 -25.13 -14.19
N GLU A 2 2.10 -25.30 -14.00
CA GLU A 2 1.07 -24.64 -14.78
C GLU A 2 1.04 -23.15 -14.42
N LYS A 3 1.32 -22.31 -15.42
CA LYS A 3 0.97 -20.90 -15.37
C LYS A 3 -0.56 -20.83 -15.44
N GLU A 4 -1.23 -20.70 -14.31
CA GLU A 4 -2.63 -20.30 -14.31
C GLU A 4 -2.74 -18.97 -15.04
N ARG A 5 -3.23 -19.02 -16.25
CA ARG A 5 -3.71 -17.86 -17.01
C ARG A 5 -4.91 -17.33 -16.24
N LEU A 6 -4.71 -16.31 -15.41
CA LEU A 6 -5.79 -15.51 -14.86
C LEU A 6 -6.68 -15.08 -16.02
N GLY A 7 -7.89 -15.60 -16.04
CA GLY A 7 -8.83 -15.45 -17.13
C GLY A 7 -9.10 -13.98 -17.45
N LYS A 8 -9.03 -13.65 -18.74
CA LYS A 8 -9.26 -12.31 -19.32
C LYS A 8 -10.59 -11.64 -18.95
N ASN A 9 -11.48 -12.29 -18.19
CA ASN A 9 -12.84 -11.82 -17.92
C ASN A 9 -12.99 -10.93 -16.67
N TYR A 10 -11.93 -10.66 -15.90
CA TYR A 10 -12.00 -9.80 -14.71
C TYR A 10 -11.73 -8.33 -15.00
N TYR A 11 -11.42 -7.94 -16.23
CA TYR A 11 -10.81 -6.63 -16.54
C TYR A 11 -11.74 -5.64 -17.26
N THR A 12 -13.03 -5.90 -17.41
CA THR A 12 -13.82 -5.24 -18.44
C THR A 12 -14.92 -4.30 -18.00
N ASN A 13 -14.80 -3.54 -16.89
CA ASN A 13 -15.83 -2.56 -16.56
C ASN A 13 -15.36 -1.12 -16.38
N LYS A 14 -14.10 -0.80 -16.66
CA LYS A 14 -13.68 0.60 -16.79
C LYS A 14 -13.33 0.87 -18.25
N GLY A 15 -13.98 1.85 -18.85
CA GLY A 15 -13.67 2.32 -20.19
C GLY A 15 -12.20 2.81 -20.25
N SER A 16 -11.58 2.80 -21.42
CA SER A 16 -10.18 3.24 -21.62
C SER A 16 -9.89 4.69 -21.16
N LYS A 17 -10.92 5.42 -20.77
CA LYS A 17 -10.87 6.82 -20.28
C LYS A 17 -10.90 6.95 -18.76
N ASP A 18 -11.22 5.90 -18.00
CA ASP A 18 -11.33 5.99 -16.54
C ASP A 18 -9.95 5.93 -15.87
N ASN A 19 -9.87 6.52 -14.67
CA ASN A 19 -8.70 6.36 -13.83
C ASN A 19 -8.64 4.94 -13.25
N ILE A 20 -7.42 4.42 -13.08
CA ILE A 20 -7.17 3.14 -12.42
C ILE A 20 -6.39 3.41 -11.15
N ILE A 21 -6.93 2.98 -10.01
CA ILE A 21 -6.42 3.33 -8.69
C ILE A 21 -5.88 2.08 -8.00
N PHE A 22 -4.56 2.09 -7.73
CA PHE A 22 -3.84 1.04 -7.03
C PHE A 22 -3.49 1.49 -5.61
N SER A 23 -3.74 0.66 -4.63
CA SER A 23 -3.16 0.80 -3.29
C SER A 23 -2.03 -0.20 -3.09
N ILE A 24 -0.97 0.18 -2.35
CA ILE A 24 0.11 -0.71 -1.95
C ILE A 24 -0.13 -1.16 -0.52
N ALA A 25 -0.38 -2.44 -0.33
CA ALA A 25 -0.68 -3.06 0.97
C ALA A 25 0.49 -3.92 1.47
N GLY A 26 0.46 -4.25 2.74
CA GLY A 26 1.41 -5.15 3.40
C GLY A 26 1.79 -4.68 4.79
N VAL A 27 2.42 -5.55 5.56
CA VAL A 27 2.84 -5.28 6.93
C VAL A 27 3.95 -4.22 7.00
N HIS A 28 4.15 -3.62 8.18
CA HIS A 28 5.32 -2.77 8.40
C HIS A 28 6.63 -3.55 8.10
N GLY A 29 7.68 -2.85 7.72
CA GLY A 29 8.94 -3.53 7.35
C GLY A 29 8.99 -4.11 5.94
N ILE A 30 7.86 -4.39 5.26
CA ILE A 30 7.83 -5.04 3.95
C ILE A 30 8.39 -4.19 2.79
N GLY A 31 8.46 -2.86 2.95
CA GLY A 31 9.02 -1.97 1.92
C GLY A 31 8.02 -1.12 1.14
N LYS A 32 6.74 -1.05 1.53
CA LYS A 32 5.69 -0.27 0.83
C LYS A 32 6.09 1.14 0.45
N THR A 33 6.49 1.94 1.44
CA THR A 33 6.87 3.35 1.23
C THR A 33 8.12 3.49 0.38
N THR A 34 9.05 2.53 0.44
CA THR A 34 10.23 2.48 -0.43
C THR A 34 9.80 2.29 -1.89
N ILE A 35 8.97 1.29 -2.15
CA ILE A 35 8.43 1.01 -3.49
C ILE A 35 7.61 2.20 -4.00
N PHE A 36 6.71 2.74 -3.16
CA PHE A 36 5.90 3.91 -3.52
C PHE A 36 6.77 5.11 -3.92
N ASN A 37 7.79 5.43 -3.13
CA ASN A 37 8.69 6.56 -3.39
C ASN A 37 9.54 6.35 -4.64
N LEU A 38 10.00 5.12 -4.90
CA LEU A 38 10.75 4.80 -6.10
C LEU A 38 9.88 4.84 -7.35
N LEU A 39 8.65 4.32 -7.31
CA LEU A 39 7.68 4.50 -8.39
C LEU A 39 7.41 5.99 -8.64
N LYS A 40 7.20 6.76 -7.58
CA LYS A 40 7.00 8.21 -7.69
C LYS A 40 8.21 8.91 -8.29
N LYS A 41 9.44 8.54 -7.91
CA LYS A 41 10.68 9.10 -8.48
C LYS A 41 10.82 8.76 -9.96
N LYS A 42 10.47 7.53 -10.37
CA LYS A 42 10.59 7.06 -11.75
C LYS A 42 9.49 7.57 -12.68
N LEU A 43 8.28 7.76 -12.17
CA LEU A 43 7.07 8.00 -12.97
C LEU A 43 6.37 9.33 -12.67
N GLY A 44 6.79 10.05 -11.63
CA GLY A 44 6.06 11.22 -11.11
C GLY A 44 6.02 12.41 -12.07
N ASP A 45 6.98 12.52 -12.98
CA ASP A 45 7.04 13.58 -14.00
C ASP A 45 6.14 13.26 -15.21
N ASN A 46 5.69 12.01 -15.34
CA ASN A 46 4.78 11.61 -16.39
C ASN A 46 3.33 11.88 -15.98
N ASN A 47 2.64 12.74 -16.74
CA ASN A 47 1.26 13.11 -16.48
C ASN A 47 0.26 11.94 -16.44
N LYS A 48 0.61 10.77 -16.96
CA LYS A 48 -0.20 9.56 -16.85
C LYS A 48 -0.34 9.09 -15.42
N PHE A 49 0.64 9.39 -14.56
CA PHE A 49 0.71 8.88 -13.19
C PHE A 49 0.40 9.93 -12.15
N LYS A 50 -0.27 9.52 -11.07
CA LYS A 50 -0.52 10.35 -9.90
C LYS A 50 -0.27 9.56 -8.62
N PHE A 51 0.36 10.21 -7.64
CA PHE A 51 0.76 9.60 -6.39
C PHE A 51 0.13 10.30 -5.20
N PHE A 52 -0.56 9.53 -4.35
CA PHE A 52 -1.13 10.00 -3.10
C PHE A 52 -0.39 9.32 -1.95
N PRO A 53 0.55 10.00 -1.31
CA PRO A 53 1.28 9.45 -0.17
C PRO A 53 0.36 9.28 1.02
N GLU A 54 0.73 8.38 1.92
CA GLU A 54 0.19 8.39 3.27
C GLU A 54 0.57 9.73 3.91
N ARG A 55 -0.43 10.52 4.29
CA ARG A 55 -0.16 11.79 4.95
C ARG A 55 0.02 11.52 6.43
N TYR A 56 1.25 11.66 6.89
CA TYR A 56 1.55 11.73 8.29
C TYR A 56 1.82 13.18 8.69
N ILE A 57 1.38 13.53 9.85
CA ILE A 57 2.14 14.42 10.71
C ILE A 57 3.40 13.61 11.05
N LYS A 58 4.60 14.16 10.89
CA LYS A 58 5.88 13.47 11.13
C LYS A 58 5.94 12.73 12.47
N ILE A 59 5.21 13.22 13.45
CA ILE A 59 5.03 12.61 14.77
C ILE A 59 3.53 12.44 14.95
N PRO A 60 2.99 11.20 14.94
CA PRO A 60 1.59 10.98 15.24
C PRO A 60 1.29 11.55 16.64
N PRO A 61 0.12 12.18 16.83
CA PRO A 61 -0.23 12.77 18.13
C PRO A 61 -0.39 11.72 19.24
N PHE A 62 -0.45 10.45 18.87
CA PHE A 62 -0.56 9.30 19.77
C PHE A 62 0.47 8.25 19.41
N PRO A 63 1.11 7.58 20.40
CA PRO A 63 1.99 6.45 20.14
C PRO A 63 1.24 5.35 19.39
N PHE A 64 1.76 4.97 18.24
CA PHE A 64 1.27 3.84 17.50
C PHE A 64 1.65 2.54 18.22
N GLY A 65 0.80 1.52 18.20
CA GLY A 65 1.10 0.22 18.84
C GLY A 65 1.10 0.23 20.36
N SER A 66 0.57 1.26 21.00
CA SER A 66 0.55 1.37 22.48
C SER A 66 -0.17 0.18 23.13
N GLU A 67 0.41 -0.35 24.20
CA GLU A 67 -0.25 -1.33 25.09
C GLU A 67 -1.53 -0.77 25.73
N ASN A 68 -1.58 0.53 25.95
CA ASN A 68 -2.79 1.21 26.40
C ASN A 68 -3.83 1.25 25.29
N LYS A 69 -4.89 0.45 25.44
CA LYS A 69 -5.95 0.28 24.43
C LYS A 69 -6.69 1.57 24.08
N GLN A 70 -6.79 2.52 24.99
CA GLN A 70 -7.41 3.82 24.69
C GLN A 70 -6.51 4.67 23.80
N ILE A 71 -5.20 4.65 24.04
CA ILE A 71 -4.22 5.35 23.19
C ILE A 71 -4.17 4.68 21.81
N ALA A 72 -4.10 3.35 21.75
CA ALA A 72 -4.14 2.60 20.52
C ALA A 72 -5.41 2.92 19.69
N PHE A 73 -6.58 2.91 20.31
CA PHE A 73 -7.85 3.30 19.67
C PHE A 73 -7.80 4.72 19.10
N ARG A 74 -7.32 5.71 19.87
CA ARG A 74 -7.18 7.10 19.39
C ARG A 74 -6.23 7.20 18.19
N SER A 75 -5.15 6.42 18.21
CA SER A 75 -4.21 6.33 17.09
C SER A 75 -4.89 5.81 15.83
N GLU A 76 -5.63 4.71 15.92
CA GLU A 76 -6.32 4.13 14.78
C GLU A 76 -7.43 5.05 14.24
N ILE A 77 -8.19 5.72 15.10
CA ILE A 77 -9.15 6.76 14.68
C ILE A 77 -8.44 7.89 13.93
N HIS A 78 -7.29 8.34 14.44
CA HIS A 78 -6.50 9.38 13.75
C HIS A 78 -6.06 8.93 12.36
N PHE A 79 -5.55 7.70 12.22
CA PHE A 79 -5.18 7.15 10.92
C PHE A 79 -6.38 7.03 9.97
N LEU A 80 -7.51 6.53 10.46
CA LEU A 80 -8.73 6.45 9.67
C LEU A 80 -9.16 7.83 9.15
N GLN A 81 -9.12 8.85 9.99
CA GLN A 81 -9.43 10.22 9.58
C GLN A 81 -8.47 10.75 8.49
N GLN A 82 -7.16 10.43 8.57
CA GLN A 82 -6.22 10.80 7.51
C GLN A 82 -6.54 10.09 6.18
N LEU A 83 -6.90 8.81 6.25
CA LEU A 83 -7.29 8.04 5.06
C LEU A 83 -8.61 8.56 4.45
N ILE A 84 -9.58 8.95 5.27
CA ILE A 84 -10.83 9.59 4.80
C ILE A 84 -10.53 10.91 4.10
N ARG A 85 -9.67 11.76 4.66
CA ARG A 85 -9.23 13.02 4.02
C ARG A 85 -8.52 12.76 2.68
N ARG A 86 -7.64 11.75 2.65
CA ARG A 86 -6.98 11.33 1.41
C ARG A 86 -8.01 10.85 0.37
N ASN A 87 -8.98 10.04 0.78
CA ASN A 87 -10.04 9.55 -0.12
C ASN A 87 -10.89 10.71 -0.70
N LYS A 88 -11.19 11.73 0.10
CA LYS A 88 -11.86 12.96 -0.39
C LYS A 88 -11.03 13.69 -1.44
N ASN A 89 -9.73 13.86 -1.20
CA ASN A 89 -8.82 14.49 -2.17
C ASN A 89 -8.71 13.67 -3.46
N LEU A 90 -8.66 12.35 -3.31
CA LEU A 90 -8.64 11.40 -4.42
C LEU A 90 -9.93 11.47 -5.25
N THR A 91 -11.09 11.51 -4.59
CA THR A 91 -12.39 11.68 -5.25
C THR A 91 -12.45 12.99 -6.05
N ASN A 92 -11.98 14.10 -5.48
CA ASN A 92 -11.92 15.38 -6.18
C ASN A 92 -10.99 15.31 -7.40
N PHE A 93 -9.87 14.60 -7.29
CA PHE A 93 -8.94 14.39 -8.40
C PHE A 93 -9.57 13.48 -9.47
N ASP A 94 -10.20 12.38 -9.07
CA ASP A 94 -10.85 11.40 -9.94
C ASP A 94 -11.98 12.05 -10.77
N ASN A 95 -12.73 12.98 -10.18
CA ASN A 95 -13.78 13.74 -10.87
C ASN A 95 -13.25 14.78 -11.87
N LYS A 96 -12.00 15.23 -11.68
CA LYS A 96 -11.41 16.30 -12.50
C LYS A 96 -10.56 15.76 -13.65
N TYR A 97 -9.93 14.61 -13.48
CA TYR A 97 -8.96 14.06 -14.43
C TYR A 97 -9.32 12.62 -14.78
N ASN A 98 -9.17 12.27 -16.04
CA ASN A 98 -9.46 10.94 -16.58
C ASN A 98 -8.21 10.27 -17.16
N GLY A 99 -8.25 8.94 -17.28
CA GLY A 99 -7.24 8.15 -17.95
C GLY A 99 -5.90 8.08 -17.21
N ARG A 100 -5.88 8.33 -15.90
CA ARG A 100 -4.68 8.30 -15.06
C ARG A 100 -4.49 6.95 -14.38
N VAL A 101 -3.25 6.62 -14.11
CA VAL A 101 -2.87 5.55 -13.18
C VAL A 101 -2.50 6.19 -11.86
N ILE A 102 -3.19 5.81 -10.80
CA ILE A 102 -3.07 6.45 -9.49
C ILE A 102 -2.54 5.43 -8.49
N PHE A 103 -1.49 5.81 -7.76
CA PHE A 103 -0.93 4.99 -6.69
C PHE A 103 -1.21 5.61 -5.32
N LEU A 104 -1.67 4.78 -4.39
CA LEU A 104 -1.87 5.13 -2.98
C LEU A 104 -0.82 4.41 -2.12
N ASP A 105 -0.11 5.16 -1.29
CA ASP A 105 0.70 4.56 -0.22
C ASP A 105 -0.25 4.06 0.87
N ARG A 106 -0.33 2.78 1.08
CA ARG A 106 -1.25 2.00 1.91
C ARG A 106 -2.72 1.95 1.44
N THR A 107 -3.34 0.81 1.65
CA THR A 107 -4.78 0.60 1.54
C THR A 107 -5.50 1.05 2.81
N PRO A 108 -6.74 1.56 2.74
CA PRO A 108 -7.56 1.86 3.92
C PRO A 108 -7.80 0.67 4.85
N ILE A 109 -7.77 -0.54 4.33
CA ILE A 109 -7.93 -1.80 5.11
C ILE A 109 -6.90 -1.91 6.24
N CYS A 110 -5.73 -1.27 6.12
CA CYS A 110 -4.69 -1.33 7.14
C CYS A 110 -5.22 -0.95 8.54
N VAL A 111 -6.17 -0.01 8.63
CA VAL A 111 -6.74 0.39 9.93
C VAL A 111 -7.49 -0.79 10.58
N LEU A 112 -8.26 -1.56 9.82
CA LEU A 112 -8.95 -2.73 10.36
C LEU A 112 -7.97 -3.82 10.79
N VAL A 113 -6.92 -4.05 9.98
CA VAL A 113 -5.86 -5.01 10.28
C VAL A 113 -5.16 -4.66 11.59
N TYR A 114 -4.68 -3.42 11.71
CA TYR A 114 -3.95 -2.99 12.92
C TYR A 114 -4.86 -2.89 14.15
N SER A 115 -6.11 -2.45 13.99
CA SER A 115 -7.08 -2.43 15.09
C SER A 115 -7.33 -3.83 15.68
N LYS A 116 -7.38 -4.86 14.82
CA LYS A 116 -7.49 -6.26 15.30
C LYS A 116 -6.19 -6.73 15.97
N SER A 117 -5.04 -6.46 15.35
CA SER A 117 -3.73 -6.87 15.88
C SER A 117 -3.39 -6.19 17.21
N LEU A 118 -3.93 -5.00 17.46
CA LEU A 118 -3.77 -4.28 18.72
C LEU A 118 -4.75 -4.75 19.81
N TYR A 119 -5.60 -5.74 19.50
CA TYR A 119 -6.58 -6.27 20.46
C TYR A 119 -7.44 -5.17 21.11
N LEU A 120 -7.95 -4.25 20.29
CA LEU A 120 -8.87 -3.23 20.76
C LEU A 120 -10.11 -3.88 21.35
N LYS A 121 -10.77 -3.21 22.31
CA LYS A 121 -12.05 -3.66 22.84
C LYS A 121 -13.04 -3.80 21.68
N GLU A 122 -13.91 -4.79 21.75
CA GLU A 122 -14.87 -5.07 20.68
C GLU A 122 -15.69 -3.85 20.25
N LYS A 123 -16.19 -3.08 21.21
CA LYS A 123 -16.94 -1.84 20.95
C LYS A 123 -16.12 -0.80 20.18
N ASP A 124 -14.82 -0.68 20.49
CA ASP A 124 -13.91 0.29 19.86
C ASP A 124 -13.56 -0.16 18.44
N PHE A 125 -13.34 -1.47 18.24
CA PHE A 125 -13.15 -2.05 16.91
C PHE A 125 -14.39 -1.89 16.04
N ASN A 126 -15.59 -2.20 16.57
CA ASN A 126 -16.85 -2.07 15.84
C ASN A 126 -17.06 -0.62 15.39
N LEU A 127 -16.78 0.37 16.23
CA LEU A 127 -16.86 1.78 15.84
C LEU A 127 -15.92 2.11 14.67
N ILE A 128 -14.66 1.65 14.73
CA ILE A 128 -13.70 1.84 13.62
C ILE A 128 -14.22 1.17 12.35
N GLN A 129 -14.74 -0.05 12.46
CA GLN A 129 -15.28 -0.81 11.34
C GLN A 129 -16.50 -0.12 10.71
N ASP A 130 -17.41 0.40 11.52
CA ASP A 130 -18.60 1.14 11.06
C ASP A 130 -18.17 2.43 10.33
N MET A 131 -17.24 3.18 10.89
CA MET A 131 -16.67 4.35 10.25
C MET A 131 -15.99 3.99 8.92
N TYR A 132 -15.22 2.90 8.87
CA TYR A 132 -14.59 2.41 7.66
C TYR A 132 -15.64 2.04 6.60
N ASN A 133 -16.69 1.31 6.98
CA ASN A 133 -17.75 0.83 6.10
C ASN A 133 -18.64 1.98 5.57
N SER A 134 -18.76 3.08 6.31
CA SER A 134 -19.50 4.27 5.88
C SER A 134 -18.85 5.03 4.73
N VAL A 135 -17.59 4.74 4.41
CA VAL A 135 -16.82 5.43 3.37
C VAL A 135 -16.82 4.63 2.06
N LYS A 136 -17.19 5.26 0.97
CA LYS A 136 -16.98 4.71 -0.37
C LYS A 136 -15.51 4.92 -0.76
N TRP A 137 -14.69 3.93 -0.49
CA TRP A 137 -13.26 3.95 -0.81
C TRP A 137 -13.02 3.92 -2.32
N LYS A 138 -12.10 4.77 -2.77
CA LYS A 138 -11.68 4.90 -4.18
C LYS A 138 -10.39 4.11 -4.42
N GLU A 139 -10.46 2.78 -4.30
CA GLU A 139 -9.39 1.90 -4.75
C GLU A 139 -9.98 0.80 -5.63
N ASP A 140 -9.35 0.54 -6.77
CA ASP A 140 -9.79 -0.48 -7.71
C ASP A 140 -9.05 -1.79 -7.49
N TYR A 141 -7.75 -1.66 -7.23
CA TYR A 141 -6.83 -2.79 -7.09
C TYR A 141 -5.91 -2.58 -5.90
N THR A 142 -5.56 -3.67 -5.25
CA THR A 142 -4.56 -3.68 -4.19
C THR A 142 -3.37 -4.50 -4.63
N VAL A 143 -2.17 -3.91 -4.60
CA VAL A 143 -0.90 -4.64 -4.71
C VAL A 143 -0.46 -5.00 -3.29
N TYR A 144 -0.59 -6.27 -2.93
CA TYR A 144 -0.24 -6.79 -1.62
C TYR A 144 1.19 -7.34 -1.64
N LEU A 145 2.09 -6.66 -0.95
CA LEU A 145 3.46 -7.12 -0.74
C LEU A 145 3.49 -8.04 0.47
N THR A 146 4.06 -9.23 0.29
CA THR A 146 4.23 -10.23 1.36
C THR A 146 5.64 -10.79 1.36
N ALA A 147 6.06 -11.36 2.47
CA ALA A 147 7.27 -12.13 2.64
C ALA A 147 7.18 -12.97 3.92
N GLU A 148 8.11 -13.92 4.08
CA GLU A 148 8.28 -14.66 5.31
C GLU A 148 8.61 -13.72 6.49
N PRO A 149 8.07 -13.99 7.70
CA PRO A 149 8.29 -13.14 8.87
C PRO A 149 9.77 -12.87 9.16
N ASP A 150 10.63 -13.87 9.00
CA ASP A 150 12.06 -13.75 9.24
C ASP A 150 12.75 -12.81 8.22
N THR A 151 12.29 -12.81 6.98
CA THR A 151 12.74 -11.86 5.96
C THR A 151 12.34 -10.43 6.33
N ILE A 152 11.11 -10.25 6.82
CA ILE A 152 10.62 -8.92 7.22
C ILE A 152 11.39 -8.42 8.44
N LEU A 153 11.61 -9.27 9.46
CA LEU A 153 12.41 -8.92 10.64
C LEU A 153 13.84 -8.53 10.28
N LYS A 154 14.50 -9.27 9.39
CA LYS A 154 15.82 -8.90 8.87
C LYS A 154 15.81 -7.50 8.25
N ARG A 155 14.81 -7.18 7.43
CA ARG A 155 14.67 -5.85 6.82
C ARG A 155 14.43 -4.74 7.84
N ILE A 156 13.67 -5.02 8.91
CA ILE A 156 13.43 -4.08 10.00
C ILE A 156 14.73 -3.77 10.73
N ILE A 157 15.52 -4.79 11.05
CA ILE A 157 16.82 -4.66 11.72
C ILE A 157 17.83 -3.90 10.84
N GLN A 158 17.90 -4.21 9.54
CA GLN A 158 18.79 -3.57 8.58
C GLN A 158 18.55 -2.07 8.39
N ARG A 159 17.36 -1.57 8.73
CA ARG A 159 17.05 -0.11 8.68
C ARG A 159 17.76 0.71 9.76
N GLY A 160 18.49 0.09 10.65
CA GLY A 160 19.19 0.69 11.78
C GLY A 160 18.57 0.32 13.12
N SER A 161 19.22 0.78 14.20
CA SER A 161 18.76 0.51 15.56
C SER A 161 17.29 0.93 15.74
N LEU A 162 16.50 0.03 16.32
CA LEU A 162 15.14 0.35 16.74
C LEU A 162 15.24 1.41 17.85
N ASP A 163 14.81 2.62 17.57
CA ASP A 163 14.63 3.61 18.59
C ASP A 163 13.53 3.18 19.60
N LYS A 164 13.44 3.86 20.73
CA LYS A 164 12.44 3.54 21.76
C LYS A 164 11.03 3.50 21.18
N THR A 165 10.69 4.42 20.28
CA THR A 165 9.38 4.56 19.67
C THR A 165 9.02 3.32 18.83
N ARG A 166 9.97 2.81 18.04
CA ARG A 166 9.76 1.62 17.21
C ARG A 166 9.66 0.34 18.02
N LYS A 167 10.38 0.26 19.17
CA LYS A 167 10.25 -0.83 20.15
C LYS A 167 8.87 -0.79 20.82
N ASP A 168 8.42 0.40 21.22
CA ASP A 168 7.10 0.58 21.79
C ASP A 168 5.96 0.23 20.79
N TRP A 169 6.28 0.13 19.50
CA TRP A 169 5.37 -0.29 18.43
C TRP A 169 5.42 -1.78 18.11
N ASN A 170 6.18 -2.55 18.87
CA ASN A 170 6.38 -4.00 18.65
C ASN A 170 6.80 -4.34 17.20
N GLU A 171 7.56 -3.44 16.53
CA GLU A 171 7.96 -3.65 15.14
C GLU A 171 8.81 -4.91 14.93
N ASP A 172 9.55 -5.34 15.94
CA ASP A 172 10.43 -6.51 15.95
C ASP A 172 9.81 -7.74 16.61
N ASP A 173 8.56 -7.69 17.03
CA ASP A 173 7.86 -8.85 17.58
C ASP A 173 7.33 -9.76 16.46
N LYS A 174 7.93 -10.94 16.35
CA LYS A 174 7.56 -11.96 15.36
C LYS A 174 6.10 -12.40 15.49
N LYS A 175 5.60 -12.56 16.71
CA LYS A 175 4.21 -12.96 16.96
C LYS A 175 3.23 -11.90 16.47
N TYR A 176 3.49 -10.64 16.81
CA TYR A 176 2.70 -9.51 16.35
C TYR A 176 2.71 -9.40 14.82
N LEU A 177 3.88 -9.63 14.20
CA LEU A 177 4.03 -9.64 12.76
C LEU A 177 3.18 -10.72 12.08
N LEU A 178 3.19 -11.95 12.63
CA LEU A 178 2.39 -13.08 12.15
C LEU A 178 0.87 -12.77 12.23
N GLU A 179 0.45 -12.16 13.31
CA GLU A 179 -0.94 -11.75 13.50
C GLU A 179 -1.38 -10.72 12.44
N ILE A 180 -0.55 -9.71 12.18
CA ILE A 180 -0.83 -8.71 11.14
C ILE A 180 -0.94 -9.38 9.77
N LEU A 181 -0.02 -10.27 9.42
CA LEU A 181 -0.06 -11.03 8.17
C LEU A 181 -1.37 -11.85 8.06
N SER A 182 -1.76 -12.53 9.14
CA SER A 182 -3.01 -13.29 9.20
C SER A 182 -4.24 -12.39 8.96
N TYR A 183 -4.30 -11.23 9.60
CA TYR A 183 -5.40 -10.29 9.41
C TYR A 183 -5.40 -9.65 8.02
N TYR A 184 -4.23 -9.38 7.42
CA TYR A 184 -4.18 -8.98 6.02
C TYR A 184 -4.81 -10.04 5.12
N ASN A 185 -4.47 -11.31 5.30
CA ASN A 185 -5.07 -12.40 4.55
C ASN A 185 -6.59 -12.47 4.75
N GLN A 186 -7.06 -12.32 5.99
CA GLN A 186 -8.49 -12.34 6.30
C GLN A 186 -9.25 -11.19 5.61
N PHE A 187 -8.73 -9.97 5.65
CA PHE A 187 -9.43 -8.80 5.14
C PHE A 187 -9.26 -8.58 3.64
N LEU A 188 -8.14 -9.01 3.05
CA LEU A 188 -7.89 -8.87 1.61
C LEU A 188 -8.52 -10.00 0.80
N PHE A 189 -8.68 -11.19 1.37
CA PHE A 189 -9.21 -12.38 0.68
C PHE A 189 -10.49 -12.92 1.34
N PRO A 190 -11.55 -12.12 1.47
CA PRO A 190 -12.83 -12.59 2.03
C PRO A 190 -13.47 -13.61 1.09
N LYS A 191 -13.98 -14.72 1.64
CA LYS A 191 -14.53 -15.84 0.86
C LYS A 191 -15.67 -15.44 -0.11
N ASN A 192 -16.47 -14.43 0.26
CA ASN A 192 -17.69 -14.07 -0.47
C ASN A 192 -17.56 -12.80 -1.32
N GLN A 193 -16.45 -12.11 -1.29
CA GLN A 193 -16.23 -10.89 -2.07
C GLN A 193 -14.77 -10.85 -2.53
N PRO A 194 -14.46 -11.42 -3.69
CA PRO A 194 -13.10 -11.40 -4.21
C PRO A 194 -12.70 -9.94 -4.46
N LYS A 195 -11.76 -9.45 -3.66
CA LYS A 195 -11.10 -8.19 -3.92
C LYS A 195 -10.13 -8.37 -5.07
N LYS A 196 -9.93 -7.32 -5.84
CA LYS A 196 -8.95 -7.30 -6.92
C LYS A 196 -7.55 -7.09 -6.32
N VAL A 197 -6.96 -8.15 -5.80
CA VAL A 197 -5.66 -8.15 -5.11
C VAL A 197 -4.62 -8.87 -5.95
N PHE A 198 -3.50 -8.21 -6.17
CA PHE A 198 -2.29 -8.79 -6.76
C PHE A 198 -1.26 -9.00 -5.67
N THR A 199 -0.94 -10.24 -5.40
CA THR A 199 0.06 -10.59 -4.38
C THR A 199 1.43 -10.69 -5.01
N ILE A 200 2.42 -10.01 -4.40
CA ILE A 200 3.83 -10.09 -4.77
C ILE A 200 4.59 -10.62 -3.56
N ASP A 201 5.10 -11.86 -3.65
CA ASP A 201 6.04 -12.40 -2.69
C ASP A 201 7.41 -11.76 -2.92
N THR A 202 7.90 -11.04 -1.91
CA THR A 202 9.13 -10.26 -1.98
C THR A 202 10.33 -10.94 -1.32
N ASN A 203 10.23 -12.23 -0.93
CA ASN A 203 11.30 -12.93 -0.21
C ASN A 203 12.65 -12.85 -0.94
N ASN A 204 12.64 -13.17 -2.23
CA ASN A 204 13.83 -13.26 -3.07
C ASN A 204 13.87 -12.19 -4.17
N LEU A 205 13.05 -11.14 -4.05
CA LEU A 205 12.99 -10.07 -5.03
C LEU A 205 13.80 -8.85 -4.59
N THR A 206 14.50 -8.27 -5.53
CA THR A 206 15.07 -6.93 -5.37
C THR A 206 13.97 -5.89 -5.44
N THR A 207 14.28 -4.67 -5.06
CA THR A 207 13.33 -3.54 -5.17
C THR A 207 12.94 -3.29 -6.63
N GLU A 208 13.88 -3.45 -7.55
CA GLU A 208 13.69 -3.32 -8.99
C GLU A 208 12.75 -4.38 -9.53
N ASP A 209 12.89 -5.64 -9.08
CA ASP A 209 12.00 -6.74 -9.49
C ASP A 209 10.56 -6.47 -9.05
N VAL A 210 10.36 -5.95 -7.83
CA VAL A 210 9.03 -5.58 -7.33
C VAL A 210 8.42 -4.44 -8.17
N ILE A 211 9.24 -3.44 -8.53
CA ILE A 211 8.79 -2.34 -9.39
C ILE A 211 8.38 -2.86 -10.76
N GLU A 212 9.18 -3.77 -11.34
CA GLU A 212 8.87 -4.35 -12.64
C GLU A 212 7.61 -5.20 -12.61
N ALA A 213 7.41 -5.99 -11.55
CA ALA A 213 6.16 -6.72 -11.35
C ALA A 213 4.93 -5.77 -11.27
N ILE A 214 5.06 -4.64 -10.57
CA ILE A 214 4.00 -3.63 -10.51
C ILE A 214 3.76 -3.00 -11.88
N LYS A 215 4.80 -2.68 -12.66
CA LYS A 215 4.66 -2.15 -14.01
C LYS A 215 3.93 -3.12 -14.92
N ASN A 216 4.23 -4.42 -14.84
CA ASN A 216 3.54 -5.45 -15.62
C ASN A 216 2.04 -5.49 -15.27
N ILE A 217 1.68 -5.45 -13.97
CA ILE A 217 0.28 -5.36 -13.53
C ILE A 217 -0.40 -4.11 -14.12
N VAL A 218 0.28 -2.96 -14.10
CA VAL A 218 -0.24 -1.71 -14.66
C VAL A 218 -0.43 -1.82 -16.16
N THR A 219 0.53 -2.41 -16.89
CA THR A 219 0.44 -2.63 -18.34
C THR A 219 -0.76 -3.51 -18.68
N ASP A 220 -0.92 -4.62 -17.97
CA ASP A 220 -2.01 -5.57 -18.20
C ASP A 220 -3.40 -4.95 -17.98
N LEU A 221 -3.52 -4.05 -16.99
CA LEU A 221 -4.80 -3.46 -16.62
C LEU A 221 -5.12 -2.17 -17.36
N SER A 222 -4.11 -1.34 -17.66
CA SER A 222 -4.31 -0.01 -18.25
C SER A 222 -3.97 0.04 -19.73
N GLY A 223 -3.32 -0.99 -20.29
CA GLY A 223 -2.74 -0.96 -21.61
C GLY A 223 -1.58 0.03 -21.78
N TYR A 224 -1.08 0.61 -20.67
CA TYR A 224 0.04 1.54 -20.72
C TYR A 224 1.36 0.78 -20.95
N SER A 225 2.07 1.12 -22.01
CA SER A 225 3.41 0.58 -22.27
C SER A 225 4.48 1.49 -21.68
N PHE A 226 5.27 0.96 -20.77
CA PHE A 226 6.41 1.68 -20.19
C PHE A 226 7.53 1.77 -21.24
N ASN A 227 7.92 2.99 -21.63
CA ASN A 227 9.01 3.25 -22.56
C ASN A 227 10.35 3.34 -21.83
N LYS A 228 11.46 3.21 -22.57
CA LYS A 228 12.83 3.41 -22.03
C LYS A 228 13.03 4.75 -21.32
N TYR A 229 12.21 5.76 -21.64
CA TYR A 229 12.24 7.10 -21.04
C TYR A 229 11.60 7.19 -19.64
N ASP A 230 10.83 6.19 -19.23
CA ASP A 230 10.29 6.11 -17.87
C ASP A 230 11.33 5.63 -16.82
N ASN A 231 12.59 5.47 -17.25
CA ASN A 231 13.74 5.18 -16.39
C ASN A 231 14.66 6.41 -16.29
N PRO A 232 14.65 7.17 -15.19
CA PRO A 232 15.48 8.39 -15.04
C PRO A 232 17.00 8.16 -15.12
N SER A 233 17.48 6.92 -14.93
CA SER A 233 18.89 6.58 -15.12
C SER A 233 19.40 6.79 -16.55
N SER A 234 18.51 6.75 -17.56
CA SER A 234 18.93 6.93 -18.96
C SER A 234 19.05 8.41 -19.37
N THR A 235 18.44 9.33 -18.62
CA THR A 235 18.49 10.78 -18.94
C THR A 235 19.73 11.42 -18.34
N GLN A 236 20.18 10.96 -17.18
CA GLN A 236 21.37 11.47 -16.52
C GLN A 236 22.67 11.00 -17.19
N GLU A 237 22.71 9.78 -17.71
CA GLU A 237 23.82 9.30 -18.54
C GLU A 237 23.95 10.02 -19.88
N LYS A 238 22.85 10.52 -20.45
CA LYS A 238 22.87 11.32 -21.69
C LYS A 238 23.39 12.73 -21.43
N LEU A 239 23.04 13.36 -20.31
CA LEU A 239 23.53 14.70 -19.95
C LEU A 239 25.04 14.69 -19.65
N ASN A 240 25.56 13.64 -19.02
CA ASN A 240 27.01 13.49 -18.74
C ASN A 240 27.85 13.18 -19.99
N LYS A 241 27.23 12.84 -21.13
CA LYS A 241 27.94 12.67 -22.41
C LYS A 241 28.07 13.96 -23.24
N PHE A 242 27.35 15.01 -22.82
CA PHE A 242 27.39 16.33 -23.48
C PHE A 242 28.06 17.43 -22.63
N MET A 243 28.59 17.07 -21.46
CA MET A 243 29.53 17.89 -20.66
C MET A 243 30.96 17.31 -20.75
#